data_45ecc966318ada6cf90dbda565d00774
#
_entry.id   45ecc966318ada6cf90dbda565d00774
#
_cell.length_a   1.000
_cell.length_b   1.000
_cell.length_c   1.000
_cell.angle_alpha   90.00
_cell.angle_beta   90.00
_cell.angle_gamma   90.00
#
_symmetry.space_group_name_H-M   'P 1'
#
loop_
_entity.id
_entity.type
_entity.pdbx_description
1 polymer ?
#
loop_
_entity_poly.entity_id
_entity_poly.type
_entity_poly.pdbx_seq_one_letter_code
_entity_poly.pdbx_strand_id
1 'polypeptide(L)'
;EWEADELPGYRGMGPVRVGNAAYSQIQHDAYGQIVLSSVQGFIDWRLLRMAGHADFEALEAVGERAWSVYDKPDAGLWELRNRTHVHSYSAVMCWAACDRLAHAALALELPLRAAHWQNRADTMKARIIDAAWREDSQAISANFEDDSRDASLLQLLDLRFLSADDPMFTGTLAALEADWRRGNDMLRSSAPADFGEPVTAFNVCTFWLIEALHRTGRTEEARTLFEEMLSRRTAAGLLSEDIDPVTGELWGNYPQTYSLVGIINCAVLLSKPWSVMR
;
A
#
# COMPACT_ATOMS: atom_id res chain seq x y z
N GLU A 1 -24.64 9.82 -2.02
CA GLU A 1 -24.75 9.00 -0.81
C GLU A 1 -26.10 9.24 -0.14
N TRP A 2 -26.77 8.18 0.28
CA TRP A 2 -28.04 8.25 1.03
C TRP A 2 -28.13 7.12 2.04
N GLU A 3 -28.99 7.25 3.04
CA GLU A 3 -29.16 6.24 4.11
C GLU A 3 -30.36 5.34 3.79
N ALA A 4 -30.17 4.02 3.99
CA ALA A 4 -31.22 3.03 3.84
C ALA A 4 -31.88 2.79 5.21
N ASP A 5 -32.83 3.64 5.57
CA ASP A 5 -33.46 3.69 6.91
C ASP A 5 -34.14 2.38 7.33
N GLU A 6 -34.47 1.53 6.36
CA GLU A 6 -35.14 0.22 6.59
C GLU A 6 -34.16 -0.86 7.03
N LEU A 7 -32.84 -0.61 6.96
CA LEU A 7 -31.79 -1.57 7.31
C LEU A 7 -31.14 -1.18 8.64
N PRO A 8 -31.22 -2.05 9.67
CA PRO A 8 -30.63 -1.73 10.97
C PRO A 8 -29.09 -1.78 10.99
N GLY A 9 -28.45 -2.25 9.90
CA GLY A 9 -27.02 -2.51 9.87
C GLY A 9 -26.62 -3.82 10.53
N TYR A 10 -25.35 -4.20 10.31
CA TYR A 10 -24.78 -5.37 10.96
C TYR A 10 -24.83 -5.20 12.48
N ARG A 11 -25.47 -6.14 13.20
CA ARG A 11 -25.69 -6.08 14.65
C ARG A 11 -26.36 -4.79 15.15
N GLY A 12 -27.19 -4.15 14.33
CA GLY A 12 -27.85 -2.91 14.68
C GLY A 12 -26.95 -1.67 14.62
N MET A 13 -25.78 -1.77 14.02
CA MET A 13 -24.85 -0.65 13.85
C MET A 13 -25.15 0.12 12.56
N GLY A 14 -26.30 0.82 12.54
CA GLY A 14 -26.64 1.77 11.46
C GLY A 14 -25.92 3.10 11.62
N PRO A 15 -26.06 4.00 10.64
CA PRO A 15 -26.87 3.85 9.44
C PRO A 15 -26.21 2.97 8.35
N VAL A 16 -27.04 2.28 7.58
CA VAL A 16 -26.59 1.63 6.34
C VAL A 16 -26.63 2.65 5.21
N ARG A 17 -25.49 2.92 4.60
CA ARG A 17 -25.36 3.91 3.53
C ARG A 17 -25.27 3.26 2.17
N VAL A 18 -25.89 3.89 1.17
CA VAL A 18 -25.79 3.51 -0.23
C VAL A 18 -25.03 4.59 -0.98
N GLY A 19 -24.03 4.20 -1.76
CA GLY A 19 -23.06 5.10 -2.38
C GLY A 19 -21.88 5.39 -1.46
N ASN A 20 -20.88 6.09 -2.01
CA ASN A 20 -19.68 6.48 -1.30
C ASN A 20 -19.25 7.88 -1.72
N ALA A 21 -19.01 8.77 -0.77
CA ALA A 21 -18.54 10.14 -1.02
C ALA A 21 -17.11 10.19 -1.61
N ALA A 22 -16.37 9.09 -1.62
CA ALA A 22 -15.03 8.99 -2.21
C ALA A 22 -14.98 9.38 -3.71
N TYR A 23 -16.10 9.31 -4.44
CA TYR A 23 -16.17 9.75 -5.84
C TYR A 23 -15.77 11.22 -6.04
N SER A 24 -15.86 12.05 -5.01
CA SER A 24 -15.46 13.47 -5.06
C SER A 24 -14.01 13.70 -4.63
N GLN A 25 -13.31 12.66 -4.14
CA GLN A 25 -11.95 12.77 -3.64
C GLN A 25 -10.93 12.68 -4.78
N ILE A 26 -9.81 13.35 -4.59
CA ILE A 26 -8.65 13.24 -5.46
C ILE A 26 -7.63 12.34 -4.74
N GLN A 27 -7.17 11.30 -5.44
CA GLN A 27 -6.17 10.35 -4.96
C GLN A 27 -5.03 10.25 -5.98
N HIS A 28 -3.86 10.74 -5.61
CA HIS A 28 -2.72 10.80 -6.53
C HIS A 28 -1.97 9.47 -6.64
N ASP A 29 -2.12 8.55 -5.70
CA ASP A 29 -1.59 7.19 -5.76
C ASP A 29 -2.12 6.38 -6.95
N ALA A 30 -3.32 6.70 -7.44
CA ALA A 30 -3.95 6.04 -8.59
C ALA A 30 -3.06 6.03 -9.84
N TYR A 31 -2.28 7.08 -10.08
CA TYR A 31 -1.36 7.12 -11.23
C TYR A 31 -0.26 6.07 -11.12
N GLY A 32 0.28 5.88 -9.91
CA GLY A 32 1.23 4.81 -9.65
C GLY A 32 0.61 3.44 -9.81
N GLN A 33 -0.60 3.23 -9.31
CA GLN A 33 -1.30 1.94 -9.43
C GLN A 33 -1.53 1.56 -10.89
N ILE A 34 -1.90 2.50 -11.75
CA ILE A 34 -2.09 2.26 -13.19
C ILE A 34 -0.78 1.77 -13.83
N VAL A 35 0.33 2.47 -13.59
CA VAL A 35 1.62 2.10 -14.18
C VAL A 35 2.11 0.76 -13.63
N LEU A 36 2.05 0.55 -12.31
CA LEU A 36 2.48 -0.70 -11.65
C LEU A 36 1.71 -1.92 -12.16
N SER A 37 0.38 -1.80 -12.32
CA SER A 37 -0.44 -2.88 -12.84
C SER A 37 -0.18 -3.19 -14.32
N SER A 38 0.31 -2.21 -15.08
CA SER A 38 0.53 -2.32 -16.53
C SER A 38 1.96 -2.72 -16.89
N VAL A 39 2.96 -2.40 -16.04
CA VAL A 39 4.38 -2.60 -16.36
C VAL A 39 4.74 -4.05 -16.65
N GLN A 40 4.03 -5.00 -16.06
CA GLN A 40 4.22 -6.41 -16.31
C GLN A 40 4.06 -6.77 -17.80
N GLY A 41 3.22 -6.02 -18.52
CA GLY A 41 3.01 -6.17 -19.96
C GLY A 41 4.28 -5.99 -20.80
N PHE A 42 5.27 -5.25 -20.31
CA PHE A 42 6.53 -4.96 -21.01
C PHE A 42 7.66 -5.94 -20.68
N ILE A 43 7.56 -6.67 -19.57
CA ILE A 43 8.66 -7.49 -19.04
C ILE A 43 8.34 -8.99 -18.98
N ASP A 44 7.07 -9.38 -18.94
CA ASP A 44 6.69 -10.78 -18.83
C ASP A 44 6.35 -11.39 -20.20
N TRP A 45 7.35 -12.03 -20.80
CA TRP A 45 7.26 -12.71 -22.10
C TRP A 45 6.26 -13.88 -22.13
N ARG A 46 5.73 -14.33 -20.99
CA ARG A 46 4.72 -15.41 -20.89
C ARG A 46 3.32 -14.92 -21.23
N LEU A 47 3.10 -13.63 -21.31
CA LEU A 47 1.83 -13.05 -21.67
C LEU A 47 1.48 -13.34 -23.14
N LEU A 48 0.21 -13.48 -23.44
CA LEU A 48 -0.28 -13.72 -24.82
C LEU A 48 0.12 -12.60 -25.78
N ARG A 49 0.21 -11.36 -25.28
CA ARG A 49 0.67 -10.19 -26.02
C ARG A 49 1.57 -9.37 -25.12
N MET A 50 2.76 -9.08 -25.59
CA MET A 50 3.63 -8.09 -24.96
C MET A 50 3.11 -6.68 -25.29
N ALA A 51 3.25 -5.78 -24.34
CA ALA A 51 3.01 -4.36 -24.55
C ALA A 51 4.11 -3.77 -25.45
N GLY A 52 3.73 -2.83 -26.31
CA GLY A 52 4.63 -2.18 -27.27
C GLY A 52 4.69 -0.66 -27.08
N HIS A 53 5.28 0.03 -28.08
CA HIS A 53 5.50 1.47 -28.03
C HIS A 53 4.21 2.29 -27.82
N ALA A 54 3.09 1.91 -28.47
CA ALA A 54 1.84 2.62 -28.32
C ALA A 54 1.26 2.48 -26.90
N ASP A 55 1.39 1.28 -26.28
CA ASP A 55 0.99 1.06 -24.88
C ASP A 55 1.87 1.89 -23.94
N PHE A 56 3.17 2.00 -24.23
CA PHE A 56 4.10 2.81 -23.46
C PHE A 56 3.77 4.31 -23.55
N GLU A 57 3.50 4.83 -24.75
CA GLU A 57 3.12 6.25 -24.96
C GLU A 57 1.84 6.60 -24.17
N ALA A 58 0.88 5.70 -24.12
CA ALA A 58 -0.32 5.89 -23.29
C ALA A 58 0.01 5.97 -21.81
N LEU A 59 0.94 5.12 -21.31
CA LEU A 59 1.37 5.17 -19.91
C LEU A 59 2.24 6.38 -19.57
N GLU A 60 3.00 6.92 -20.53
CA GLU A 60 3.74 8.14 -20.28
C GLU A 60 2.85 9.34 -19.96
N ALA A 61 1.63 9.41 -20.54
CA ALA A 61 0.66 10.43 -20.17
C ALA A 61 0.24 10.33 -18.69
N VAL A 62 0.15 9.10 -18.16
CA VAL A 62 -0.09 8.84 -16.73
C VAL A 62 1.12 9.27 -15.90
N GLY A 63 2.33 8.94 -16.34
CA GLY A 63 3.59 9.34 -15.69
C GLY A 63 3.78 10.85 -15.64
N GLU A 64 3.42 11.59 -16.73
CA GLU A 64 3.44 13.05 -16.75
C GLU A 64 2.50 13.63 -15.68
N ARG A 65 1.34 13.02 -15.53
CA ARG A 65 0.41 13.45 -14.49
C ARG A 65 0.95 13.15 -13.09
N ALA A 66 1.49 11.94 -12.85
CA ALA A 66 2.15 11.57 -11.59
C ALA A 66 3.24 12.58 -11.21
N TRP A 67 4.14 12.91 -12.16
CA TRP A 67 5.17 13.94 -11.98
C TRP A 67 4.60 15.30 -11.59
N SER A 68 3.45 15.70 -12.16
CA SER A 68 2.87 17.02 -11.93
C SER A 68 2.16 17.17 -10.58
N VAL A 69 1.86 16.06 -9.87
CA VAL A 69 1.01 16.07 -8.67
C VAL A 69 1.62 15.42 -7.43
N TYR A 70 2.79 14.77 -7.51
CA TYR A 70 3.38 14.01 -6.40
C TYR A 70 3.60 14.83 -5.12
N ASP A 71 3.73 16.14 -5.23
CA ASP A 71 3.91 17.10 -4.14
C ASP A 71 2.66 17.96 -3.90
N LYS A 72 1.49 17.49 -4.31
CA LYS A 72 0.20 18.16 -4.11
C LYS A 72 -0.65 17.40 -3.11
N PRO A 73 -1.46 18.13 -2.32
CA PRO A 73 -2.38 17.50 -1.38
C PRO A 73 -3.43 16.62 -2.08
N ASP A 74 -3.75 15.49 -1.47
CA ASP A 74 -4.82 14.59 -1.87
C ASP A 74 -5.54 13.98 -0.66
N ALA A 75 -6.53 13.13 -0.87
CA ALA A 75 -7.24 12.42 0.19
C ALA A 75 -6.45 11.25 0.76
N GLY A 76 -5.36 10.84 0.09
CA GLY A 76 -4.52 9.70 0.46
C GLY A 76 -5.20 8.35 0.31
N LEU A 77 -4.44 7.29 0.57
CA LEU A 77 -4.89 5.90 0.50
C LEU A 77 -6.10 5.62 1.41
N TRP A 78 -6.19 6.32 2.54
CA TRP A 78 -7.23 6.09 3.54
C TRP A 78 -8.53 6.86 3.29
N GLU A 79 -8.64 7.54 2.15
CA GLU A 79 -9.85 8.26 1.72
C GLU A 79 -10.36 9.26 2.77
N LEU A 80 -9.45 10.07 3.32
CA LEU A 80 -9.79 11.03 4.35
C LEU A 80 -10.80 12.07 3.84
N ARG A 81 -12.00 12.11 4.42
CA ARG A 81 -13.12 12.91 3.89
C ARG A 81 -12.96 14.41 4.08
N ASN A 82 -12.35 14.82 5.18
CA ASN A 82 -12.27 16.23 5.59
C ASN A 82 -10.84 16.77 5.70
N ARG A 83 -9.87 16.02 5.16
CA ARG A 83 -8.46 16.36 5.24
C ARG A 83 -7.77 16.03 3.93
N THR A 84 -6.90 16.93 3.52
CA THR A 84 -5.97 16.68 2.42
C THR A 84 -4.56 17.02 2.88
N HIS A 85 -3.61 16.15 2.58
CA HIS A 85 -2.19 16.32 2.85
C HIS A 85 -1.38 15.91 1.63
N VAL A 86 -0.12 16.30 1.59
CA VAL A 86 0.83 15.68 0.68
C VAL A 86 1.25 14.36 1.32
N HIS A 87 0.50 13.29 1.01
CA HIS A 87 0.74 11.97 1.60
C HIS A 87 2.00 11.34 1.03
N SER A 88 2.88 10.84 1.93
CA SER A 88 4.12 10.17 1.55
C SER A 88 3.85 8.94 0.68
N TYR A 89 2.80 8.15 0.99
CA TYR A 89 2.41 7.01 0.16
C TYR A 89 2.00 7.45 -1.25
N SER A 90 1.15 8.47 -1.40
CA SER A 90 0.73 8.99 -2.71
C SER A 90 1.92 9.52 -3.52
N ALA A 91 2.84 10.24 -2.86
CA ALA A 91 4.07 10.73 -3.48
C ALA A 91 4.97 9.58 -3.95
N VAL A 92 5.14 8.53 -3.12
CA VAL A 92 5.94 7.34 -3.48
C VAL A 92 5.27 6.53 -4.59
N MET A 93 3.94 6.45 -4.64
CA MET A 93 3.24 5.82 -5.76
C MET A 93 3.46 6.59 -7.07
N CYS A 94 3.44 7.93 -7.03
CA CYS A 94 3.80 8.75 -8.19
C CYS A 94 5.26 8.56 -8.61
N TRP A 95 6.18 8.46 -7.63
CA TRP A 95 7.57 8.09 -7.88
C TRP A 95 7.68 6.72 -8.56
N ALA A 96 6.95 5.71 -8.06
CA ALA A 96 6.95 4.37 -8.62
C ALA A 96 6.47 4.37 -10.08
N ALA A 97 5.52 5.25 -10.46
CA ALA A 97 5.14 5.42 -11.85
C ALA A 97 6.34 5.80 -12.72
N CYS A 98 7.11 6.82 -12.33
CA CYS A 98 8.28 7.28 -13.09
C CYS A 98 9.38 6.21 -13.14
N ASP A 99 9.68 5.57 -12.01
CA ASP A 99 10.68 4.49 -11.92
C ASP A 99 10.30 3.30 -12.82
N ARG A 100 9.06 2.86 -12.81
CA ARG A 100 8.60 1.74 -13.63
C ARG A 100 8.51 2.09 -15.11
N LEU A 101 8.21 3.34 -15.46
CA LEU A 101 8.31 3.82 -16.85
C LEU A 101 9.75 3.80 -17.37
N ALA A 102 10.73 4.13 -16.52
CA ALA A 102 12.14 3.97 -16.90
C ALA A 102 12.47 2.51 -17.23
N HIS A 103 12.02 1.56 -16.42
CA HIS A 103 12.22 0.13 -16.67
C HIS A 103 11.50 -0.36 -17.95
N ALA A 104 10.24 0.07 -18.17
CA ALA A 104 9.50 -0.27 -19.38
C ALA A 104 10.18 0.29 -20.65
N ALA A 105 10.71 1.52 -20.58
CA ALA A 105 11.46 2.13 -21.66
C ALA A 105 12.75 1.35 -22.00
N LEU A 106 13.46 0.84 -20.97
CA LEU A 106 14.63 -0.03 -21.18
C LEU A 106 14.23 -1.34 -21.87
N ALA A 107 13.13 -1.97 -21.46
CA ALA A 107 12.62 -3.19 -22.08
C ALA A 107 12.23 -2.98 -23.55
N LEU A 108 11.85 -1.78 -23.94
CA LEU A 108 11.53 -1.38 -25.31
C LEU A 108 12.72 -0.81 -26.09
N GLU A 109 13.94 -0.87 -25.53
CA GLU A 109 15.16 -0.33 -26.14
C GLU A 109 15.08 1.19 -26.43
N LEU A 110 14.45 1.97 -25.52
CA LEU A 110 14.27 3.41 -25.62
C LEU A 110 15.16 4.16 -24.59
N PRO A 111 16.50 4.17 -24.74
CA PRO A 111 17.41 4.64 -23.68
C PRO A 111 17.24 6.12 -23.31
N LEU A 112 16.88 6.99 -24.25
CA LEU A 112 16.66 8.40 -23.94
C LEU A 112 15.38 8.62 -23.12
N ARG A 113 14.34 7.87 -23.40
CA ARG A 113 13.08 7.90 -22.62
C ARG A 113 13.32 7.28 -21.23
N ALA A 114 14.07 6.20 -21.14
CA ALA A 114 14.48 5.60 -19.88
C ALA A 114 15.23 6.60 -18.98
N ALA A 115 16.24 7.29 -19.54
CA ALA A 115 16.99 8.32 -18.81
C ALA A 115 16.08 9.49 -18.37
N HIS A 116 15.14 9.90 -19.19
CA HIS A 116 14.18 10.94 -18.84
C HIS A 116 13.33 10.56 -17.62
N TRP A 117 12.74 9.36 -17.61
CA TRP A 117 11.91 8.89 -16.50
C TRP A 117 12.72 8.59 -15.23
N GLN A 118 13.95 8.06 -15.40
CA GLN A 118 14.84 7.84 -14.26
C GLN A 118 15.22 9.14 -13.57
N ASN A 119 15.59 10.19 -14.32
CA ASN A 119 15.90 11.50 -13.74
C ASN A 119 14.74 12.09 -12.94
N ARG A 120 13.50 11.89 -13.40
CA ARG A 120 12.31 12.29 -12.65
C ARG A 120 12.14 11.48 -11.37
N ALA A 121 12.27 10.16 -11.45
CA ALA A 121 12.22 9.29 -10.29
C ALA A 121 13.29 9.68 -9.26
N ASP A 122 14.53 9.91 -9.66
CA ASP A 122 15.62 10.31 -8.76
C ASP A 122 15.32 11.66 -8.08
N THR A 123 14.82 12.63 -8.85
CA THR A 123 14.41 13.94 -8.32
C THR A 123 13.27 13.81 -7.30
N MET A 124 12.24 13.03 -7.63
CA MET A 124 11.12 12.80 -6.72
C MET A 124 11.57 12.10 -5.45
N LYS A 125 12.39 11.05 -5.56
CA LYS A 125 12.89 10.30 -4.41
C LYS A 125 13.65 11.21 -3.44
N ALA A 126 14.57 12.04 -3.95
CA ALA A 126 15.32 12.98 -3.13
C ALA A 126 14.38 13.96 -2.39
N ARG A 127 13.40 14.52 -3.07
CA ARG A 127 12.45 15.48 -2.48
C ARG A 127 11.50 14.83 -1.49
N ILE A 128 11.03 13.60 -1.77
CA ILE A 128 10.15 12.86 -0.83
C ILE A 128 10.90 12.55 0.46
N ILE A 129 12.15 12.09 0.36
CA ILE A 129 12.97 11.81 1.54
C ILE A 129 13.20 13.10 2.34
N ASP A 130 13.59 14.20 1.69
CA ASP A 130 13.82 15.49 2.35
C ASP A 130 12.57 15.99 3.09
N ALA A 131 11.38 15.81 2.49
CA ALA A 131 10.12 16.29 3.05
C ALA A 131 9.54 15.37 4.14
N ALA A 132 9.76 14.06 4.07
CA ALA A 132 9.09 13.08 4.93
C ALA A 132 10.00 12.47 6.01
N TRP A 133 11.32 12.56 5.90
CA TRP A 133 12.23 12.05 6.92
C TRP A 133 12.16 12.88 8.19
N ARG A 134 12.10 12.20 9.34
CA ARG A 134 12.08 12.83 10.67
C ARG A 134 13.28 12.35 11.48
N GLU A 135 14.25 13.23 11.69
CA GLU A 135 15.47 12.92 12.43
C GLU A 135 15.18 12.53 13.88
N ASP A 136 14.23 13.19 14.55
CA ASP A 136 13.92 12.96 15.95
C ASP A 136 13.35 11.55 16.20
N SER A 137 12.55 11.04 15.29
CA SER A 137 11.94 9.70 15.38
C SER A 137 12.66 8.64 14.54
N GLN A 138 13.67 9.04 13.74
CA GLN A 138 14.40 8.16 12.81
C GLN A 138 13.44 7.35 11.91
N ALA A 139 12.39 8.00 11.42
CA ALA A 139 11.33 7.39 10.63
C ALA A 139 10.80 8.32 9.54
N ILE A 140 10.22 7.74 8.50
CA ILE A 140 9.43 8.46 7.49
C ILE A 140 8.06 8.78 8.09
N SER A 141 7.55 10.00 7.87
CA SER A 141 6.19 10.42 8.23
C SER A 141 5.18 10.04 7.15
N ALA A 142 3.90 9.92 7.52
CA ALA A 142 2.80 9.59 6.61
C ALA A 142 2.46 10.73 5.64
N ASN A 143 2.83 11.95 5.98
CA ASN A 143 2.65 13.15 5.16
C ASN A 143 3.82 14.12 5.34
N PHE A 144 3.86 15.18 4.54
CA PHE A 144 4.97 16.15 4.56
C PHE A 144 4.80 17.23 5.64
N GLU A 145 3.60 17.37 6.20
CA GLU A 145 3.23 18.48 7.07
C GLU A 145 3.44 18.21 8.57
N ASP A 146 3.38 16.92 8.99
CA ASP A 146 3.48 16.54 10.40
C ASP A 146 4.26 15.23 10.59
N ASP A 147 4.41 14.80 11.86
CA ASP A 147 5.16 13.60 12.23
C ASP A 147 4.26 12.34 12.37
N SER A 148 3.04 12.40 11.88
CA SER A 148 2.12 11.25 11.92
C SER A 148 2.67 10.08 11.12
N ARG A 149 2.30 8.89 11.52
CA ARG A 149 2.65 7.63 10.84
C ARG A 149 1.40 6.77 10.66
N ASP A 150 1.38 5.99 9.60
CA ASP A 150 0.36 5.00 9.33
C ASP A 150 0.93 3.77 8.61
N ALA A 151 0.16 2.71 8.54
CA ALA A 151 0.60 1.42 8.01
C ALA A 151 0.95 1.44 6.51
N SER A 152 0.54 2.46 5.74
CA SER A 152 0.90 2.57 4.32
C SER A 152 2.41 2.70 4.11
N LEU A 153 3.15 3.18 5.11
CA LEU A 153 4.60 3.28 5.06
C LEU A 153 5.31 1.91 4.98
N LEU A 154 4.66 0.82 5.33
CA LEU A 154 5.18 -0.54 5.10
C LEU A 154 5.35 -0.84 3.61
N GLN A 155 4.57 -0.19 2.74
CA GLN A 155 4.64 -0.36 1.29
C GLN A 155 5.89 0.27 0.65
N LEU A 156 6.63 1.13 1.36
CA LEU A 156 7.88 1.71 0.86
C LEU A 156 8.89 0.64 0.45
N LEU A 157 8.86 -0.51 1.13
CA LEU A 157 9.70 -1.65 0.82
C LEU A 157 9.22 -2.42 -0.42
N ASP A 158 7.92 -2.71 -0.51
CA ASP A 158 7.37 -3.45 -1.65
C ASP A 158 7.44 -2.66 -2.95
N LEU A 159 7.23 -1.35 -2.87
CA LEU A 159 7.41 -0.42 -3.97
C LEU A 159 8.90 -0.24 -4.39
N ARG A 160 9.85 -0.75 -3.59
CA ARG A 160 11.31 -0.60 -3.76
C ARG A 160 11.78 0.85 -3.66
N PHE A 161 11.04 1.67 -2.96
CA PHE A 161 11.46 3.03 -2.64
C PHE A 161 12.64 3.04 -1.67
N LEU A 162 12.59 2.18 -0.65
CA LEU A 162 13.69 1.88 0.27
C LEU A 162 14.03 0.39 0.20
N SER A 163 15.27 0.02 0.48
CA SER A 163 15.67 -1.38 0.61
C SER A 163 15.44 -1.91 2.03
N ALA A 164 15.43 -3.22 2.19
CA ALA A 164 15.16 -3.88 3.48
C ALA A 164 16.23 -3.62 4.55
N ASP A 165 17.45 -3.33 4.12
CA ASP A 165 18.61 -2.99 4.95
C ASP A 165 18.82 -1.47 5.10
N ASP A 166 17.98 -0.65 4.48
CA ASP A 166 18.04 0.80 4.61
C ASP A 166 17.67 1.22 6.04
N PRO A 167 18.54 1.99 6.75
CA PRO A 167 18.24 2.49 8.08
C PRO A 167 16.95 3.30 8.18
N MET A 168 16.57 4.01 7.11
CA MET A 168 15.31 4.76 7.06
C MET A 168 14.12 3.81 7.09
N PHE A 169 14.19 2.67 6.37
CA PHE A 169 13.10 1.70 6.42
C PHE A 169 13.03 0.95 7.73
N THR A 170 14.18 0.48 8.24
CA THR A 170 14.22 -0.27 9.51
C THR A 170 13.79 0.59 10.70
N GLY A 171 14.15 1.87 10.70
CA GLY A 171 13.68 2.85 11.70
C GLY A 171 12.17 3.09 11.58
N THR A 172 11.67 3.27 10.36
CA THR A 172 10.22 3.44 10.10
C THR A 172 9.44 2.20 10.53
N LEU A 173 9.90 0.99 10.21
CA LEU A 173 9.27 -0.26 10.65
C LEU A 173 9.22 -0.35 12.19
N ALA A 174 10.32 -0.05 12.88
CA ALA A 174 10.35 -0.07 14.34
C ALA A 174 9.38 0.93 14.96
N ALA A 175 9.29 2.13 14.40
CA ALA A 175 8.35 3.15 14.86
C ALA A 175 6.88 2.72 14.61
N LEU A 176 6.58 2.15 13.46
CA LEU A 176 5.24 1.63 13.15
C LEU A 176 4.83 0.49 14.08
N GLU A 177 5.75 -0.45 14.37
CA GLU A 177 5.47 -1.52 15.34
C GLU A 177 5.19 -0.97 16.74
N ALA A 178 5.95 0.03 17.18
CA ALA A 178 5.74 0.67 18.49
C ALA A 178 4.39 1.40 18.56
N ASP A 179 4.03 2.11 17.52
CA ASP A 179 2.80 2.92 17.48
C ASP A 179 1.55 2.07 17.26
N TRP A 180 1.58 1.13 16.30
CA TRP A 180 0.37 0.53 15.71
C TRP A 180 0.26 -0.99 15.83
N ARG A 181 1.32 -1.70 16.22
CA ARG A 181 1.22 -3.14 16.44
C ARG A 181 0.51 -3.44 17.76
N ARG A 182 -0.48 -4.33 17.70
CA ARG A 182 -1.22 -4.84 18.87
C ARG A 182 -1.16 -6.36 18.86
N GLY A 183 -0.19 -6.93 19.58
CA GLY A 183 0.07 -8.36 19.55
C GLY A 183 0.50 -8.82 18.14
N ASN A 184 -0.36 -9.60 17.49
CA ASN A 184 -0.12 -10.12 16.14
C ASN A 184 -0.81 -9.30 15.04
N ASP A 185 -1.50 -8.23 15.40
CA ASP A 185 -2.26 -7.39 14.48
C ASP A 185 -1.63 -6.02 14.30
N MET A 186 -1.85 -5.44 13.11
CA MET A 186 -1.41 -4.09 12.76
C MET A 186 -2.61 -3.17 12.57
N LEU A 187 -2.69 -2.12 13.39
CA LEU A 187 -3.67 -1.06 13.19
C LEU A 187 -3.29 -0.19 11.99
N ARG A 188 -4.27 0.45 11.40
CA ARG A 188 -4.08 1.33 10.24
C ARG A 188 -3.35 2.62 10.59
N SER A 189 -3.85 3.33 11.59
CA SER A 189 -3.34 4.65 12.04
C SER A 189 -4.03 5.06 13.35
N SER A 190 -3.56 6.17 13.97
CA SER A 190 -4.26 6.81 15.11
C SER A 190 -5.19 7.93 14.67
N ALA A 191 -5.07 8.39 13.43
CA ALA A 191 -5.90 9.51 13.02
C ALA A 191 -7.36 9.13 13.27
N PRO A 192 -8.10 9.91 14.09
CA PRO A 192 -9.52 9.67 14.20
C PRO A 192 -10.06 9.70 12.76
N ALA A 193 -10.48 8.54 12.28
CA ALA A 193 -11.27 8.48 11.07
C ALA A 193 -12.55 9.28 11.32
N ASP A 194 -13.32 9.56 10.30
CA ASP A 194 -14.62 10.24 10.43
C ASP A 194 -15.56 9.54 11.45
N PHE A 195 -15.19 8.35 11.91
CA PHE A 195 -15.93 7.48 12.82
C PHE A 195 -15.22 7.19 14.16
N GLY A 196 -14.20 7.99 14.52
CA GLY A 196 -13.43 7.81 15.76
C GLY A 196 -12.11 7.05 15.58
N GLU A 197 -11.46 6.74 16.72
CA GLU A 197 -10.23 5.95 16.70
C GLU A 197 -10.51 4.51 16.25
N PRO A 198 -9.69 3.95 15.33
CA PRO A 198 -9.85 2.57 14.92
C PRO A 198 -9.54 1.63 16.10
N VAL A 199 -10.53 0.85 16.48
CA VAL A 199 -10.39 -0.19 17.53
C VAL A 199 -10.14 -1.57 16.94
N THR A 200 -10.37 -1.72 15.64
CA THR A 200 -10.13 -2.95 14.87
C THR A 200 -8.83 -2.85 14.09
N ALA A 201 -8.20 -3.98 13.85
CA ALA A 201 -7.02 -4.07 12.99
C ALA A 201 -7.47 -4.33 11.54
N PHE A 202 -6.95 -3.54 10.61
CA PHE A 202 -7.21 -3.74 9.20
C PHE A 202 -6.33 -4.89 8.67
N ASN A 203 -6.92 -5.99 8.26
CA ASN A 203 -6.21 -7.22 7.91
C ASN A 203 -5.09 -7.00 6.87
N VAL A 204 -5.29 -6.15 5.88
CA VAL A 204 -4.26 -5.86 4.87
C VAL A 204 -3.01 -5.25 5.49
N CYS A 205 -3.13 -4.42 6.54
CA CYS A 205 -1.99 -3.84 7.25
C CYS A 205 -1.16 -4.91 7.96
N THR A 206 -1.81 -5.94 8.52
CA THR A 206 -1.13 -7.08 9.11
C THR A 206 -0.38 -7.90 8.04
N PHE A 207 -0.95 -8.08 6.85
CA PHE A 207 -0.24 -8.73 5.74
C PHE A 207 0.97 -7.91 5.28
N TRP A 208 0.88 -6.59 5.18
CA TRP A 208 2.03 -5.73 4.88
C TRP A 208 3.13 -5.82 5.94
N LEU A 209 2.74 -5.92 7.22
CA LEU A 209 3.71 -6.17 8.30
C LEU A 209 4.42 -7.53 8.10
N ILE A 210 3.69 -8.60 7.79
CA ILE A 210 4.27 -9.93 7.52
C ILE A 210 5.29 -9.86 6.38
N GLU A 211 4.97 -9.17 5.28
CA GLU A 211 5.88 -8.98 4.15
C GLU A 211 7.14 -8.20 4.57
N ALA A 212 6.98 -7.10 5.32
CA ALA A 212 8.08 -6.29 5.82
C ALA A 212 8.99 -7.09 6.77
N LEU A 213 8.43 -7.84 7.71
CA LEU A 213 9.17 -8.70 8.63
C LEU A 213 10.00 -9.75 7.88
N HIS A 214 9.40 -10.44 6.92
CA HIS A 214 10.13 -11.43 6.13
C HIS A 214 11.30 -10.81 5.36
N ARG A 215 11.05 -9.70 4.66
CA ARG A 215 12.06 -9.03 3.83
C ARG A 215 13.21 -8.40 4.66
N THR A 216 12.94 -8.04 5.93
CA THR A 216 13.96 -7.55 6.88
C THR A 216 14.65 -8.68 7.68
N GLY A 217 14.44 -9.94 7.32
CA GLY A 217 15.10 -11.11 7.91
C GLY A 217 14.39 -11.74 9.11
N ARG A 218 13.25 -11.18 9.56
CA ARG A 218 12.43 -11.73 10.67
C ARG A 218 11.46 -12.81 10.16
N THR A 219 11.98 -13.78 9.41
CA THR A 219 11.16 -14.75 8.65
C THR A 219 10.30 -15.65 9.53
N GLU A 220 10.83 -16.15 10.66
CA GLU A 220 10.06 -17.05 11.53
C GLU A 220 8.90 -16.32 12.21
N GLU A 221 9.11 -15.06 12.57
CA GLU A 221 8.03 -14.22 13.09
C GLU A 221 6.97 -13.96 12.03
N ALA A 222 7.38 -13.63 10.81
CA ALA A 222 6.46 -13.45 9.68
C ALA A 222 5.63 -14.73 9.42
N ARG A 223 6.23 -15.92 9.52
CA ARG A 223 5.52 -17.20 9.41
C ARG A 223 4.48 -17.37 10.49
N THR A 224 4.85 -17.11 11.74
CA THR A 224 3.95 -17.23 12.90
C THR A 224 2.72 -16.32 12.72
N LEU A 225 2.93 -15.05 12.34
CA LEU A 225 1.84 -14.13 12.08
C LEU A 225 0.97 -14.59 10.90
N PHE A 226 1.58 -15.09 9.85
CA PHE A 226 0.85 -15.59 8.68
C PHE A 226 -0.01 -16.81 9.02
N GLU A 227 0.52 -17.78 9.75
CA GLU A 227 -0.23 -18.96 10.20
C GLU A 227 -1.42 -18.55 11.08
N GLU A 228 -1.24 -17.56 11.93
CA GLU A 228 -2.33 -17.02 12.74
C GLU A 228 -3.41 -16.35 11.87
N MET A 229 -3.03 -15.52 10.91
CA MET A 229 -3.98 -14.94 9.94
C MET A 229 -4.74 -16.02 9.17
N LEU A 230 -4.07 -17.12 8.81
CA LEU A 230 -4.73 -18.25 8.17
C LEU A 230 -5.73 -18.96 9.08
N SER A 231 -5.48 -19.03 10.38
CA SER A 231 -6.38 -19.65 11.37
C SER A 231 -7.67 -18.86 11.57
N ARG A 232 -7.68 -17.56 11.29
CA ARG A 232 -8.83 -16.66 11.45
C ARG A 232 -9.81 -16.68 10.28
N ARG A 233 -9.46 -17.37 9.19
CA ARG A 233 -10.34 -17.52 8.02
C ARG A 233 -11.61 -18.30 8.40
N THR A 234 -12.71 -17.93 7.74
CA THR A 234 -13.92 -18.75 7.83
C THR A 234 -13.70 -20.15 7.24
N ALA A 235 -14.65 -21.07 7.45
CA ALA A 235 -14.62 -22.41 6.86
C ALA A 235 -14.54 -22.40 5.31
N ALA A 236 -14.99 -21.30 4.67
CA ALA A 236 -14.84 -21.08 3.22
C ALA A 236 -13.48 -20.51 2.82
N GLY A 237 -12.55 -20.29 3.74
CA GLY A 237 -11.23 -19.74 3.49
C GLY A 237 -11.20 -18.21 3.33
N LEU A 238 -12.26 -17.50 3.71
CA LEU A 238 -12.44 -16.06 3.49
C LEU A 238 -12.14 -15.25 4.75
N LEU A 239 -11.68 -14.01 4.55
CA LEU A 239 -11.48 -12.99 5.58
C LEU A 239 -12.32 -11.74 5.31
N SER A 240 -12.60 -11.01 6.38
CA SER A 240 -13.17 -9.66 6.36
C SER A 240 -12.12 -8.59 6.09
N GLU A 241 -12.59 -7.36 6.07
CA GLU A 241 -11.76 -6.16 6.03
C GLU A 241 -10.93 -6.00 7.30
N ASP A 242 -11.61 -6.01 8.44
CA ASP A 242 -11.04 -5.81 9.77
C ASP A 242 -11.24 -7.03 10.67
N ILE A 243 -10.46 -7.06 11.74
CA ILE A 243 -10.60 -8.00 12.85
C ILE A 243 -10.50 -7.25 14.18
N ASP A 244 -11.29 -7.67 15.17
CA ASP A 244 -11.09 -7.24 16.54
C ASP A 244 -9.88 -8.01 17.13
N PRO A 245 -8.78 -7.33 17.50
CA PRO A 245 -7.58 -8.00 17.99
C PRO A 245 -7.75 -8.67 19.36
N VAL A 246 -8.82 -8.35 20.11
CA VAL A 246 -9.10 -8.93 21.42
C VAL A 246 -9.99 -10.17 21.31
N THR A 247 -11.05 -10.09 20.51
CA THR A 247 -12.05 -11.17 20.40
C THR A 247 -11.82 -12.08 19.20
N GLY A 248 -11.04 -11.65 18.21
CA GLY A 248 -10.87 -12.35 16.93
C GLY A 248 -12.09 -12.26 16.01
N GLU A 249 -13.05 -11.40 16.33
CA GLU A 249 -14.27 -11.24 15.56
C GLU A 249 -14.01 -10.50 14.25
N LEU A 250 -14.60 -10.99 13.16
CA LEU A 250 -14.45 -10.41 11.83
C LEU A 250 -15.41 -9.22 11.65
N TRP A 251 -14.88 -8.08 11.19
CA TRP A 251 -15.60 -6.82 11.02
C TRP A 251 -15.35 -6.20 9.63
N GLY A 252 -16.16 -5.20 9.27
CA GLY A 252 -16.08 -4.49 8.02
C GLY A 252 -16.64 -5.28 6.83
N ASN A 253 -16.22 -4.94 5.63
CA ASN A 253 -16.66 -5.61 4.41
C ASN A 253 -16.23 -7.09 4.39
N TYR A 254 -17.15 -7.96 3.94
CA TYR A 254 -16.91 -9.40 3.89
C TYR A 254 -17.58 -10.04 2.66
N PRO A 255 -16.87 -10.86 1.87
CA PRO A 255 -15.41 -11.06 1.92
C PRO A 255 -14.65 -9.86 1.37
N GLN A 256 -13.42 -9.60 1.90
CA GLN A 256 -12.61 -8.47 1.46
C GLN A 256 -11.47 -8.92 0.54
N THR A 257 -11.43 -8.37 -0.66
CA THR A 257 -10.44 -8.72 -1.69
C THR A 257 -9.01 -8.43 -1.23
N TYR A 258 -8.74 -7.30 -0.59
CA TYR A 258 -7.39 -6.95 -0.11
C TYR A 258 -6.85 -7.98 0.89
N SER A 259 -7.70 -8.48 1.79
CA SER A 259 -7.34 -9.51 2.75
C SER A 259 -7.00 -10.84 2.05
N LEU A 260 -7.76 -11.19 0.99
CA LEU A 260 -7.50 -12.42 0.22
C LEU A 260 -6.23 -12.31 -0.63
N VAL A 261 -5.96 -11.13 -1.22
CA VAL A 261 -4.71 -10.86 -1.93
C VAL A 261 -3.52 -10.92 -0.97
N GLY A 262 -3.66 -10.39 0.25
CA GLY A 262 -2.65 -10.50 1.31
C GLY A 262 -2.29 -11.95 1.63
N ILE A 263 -3.29 -12.85 1.72
CA ILE A 263 -3.04 -14.29 1.88
C ILE A 263 -2.18 -14.83 0.72
N ILE A 264 -2.54 -14.50 -0.52
CA ILE A 264 -1.84 -15.00 -1.71
C ILE A 264 -0.39 -14.50 -1.73
N ASN A 265 -0.20 -13.19 -1.53
CA ASN A 265 1.13 -12.57 -1.56
C ASN A 265 2.05 -13.14 -0.47
N CYS A 266 1.57 -13.21 0.76
CA CYS A 266 2.35 -13.78 1.86
C CYS A 266 2.62 -15.28 1.66
N ALA A 267 1.66 -16.05 1.16
CA ALA A 267 1.88 -17.47 0.86
C ALA A 267 2.97 -17.66 -0.20
N VAL A 268 2.96 -16.87 -1.27
CA VAL A 268 4.00 -16.91 -2.31
C VAL A 268 5.36 -16.48 -1.74
N LEU A 269 5.39 -15.38 -0.98
CA LEU A 269 6.62 -14.82 -0.41
C LEU A 269 7.29 -15.77 0.59
N LEU A 270 6.51 -16.41 1.46
CA LEU A 270 6.98 -17.28 2.52
C LEU A 270 7.20 -18.73 2.06
N SER A 271 6.74 -19.11 0.86
CA SER A 271 6.96 -20.45 0.33
C SER A 271 8.40 -20.63 -0.16
N LYS A 272 8.87 -21.88 -0.11
CA LYS A 272 10.19 -22.22 -0.67
C LYS A 272 10.13 -22.17 -2.20
N PRO A 273 11.15 -21.60 -2.86
CA PRO A 273 11.24 -21.65 -4.32
C PRO A 273 11.17 -23.10 -4.83
N TRP A 274 10.48 -23.34 -5.93
CA TRP A 274 10.38 -24.67 -6.57
C TRP A 274 11.74 -25.32 -6.82
N SER A 275 12.79 -24.52 -7.06
CA SER A 275 14.16 -24.99 -7.23
C SER A 275 14.76 -25.69 -6.00
N VAL A 276 14.20 -25.43 -4.81
CA VAL A 276 14.65 -26.03 -3.53
C VAL A 276 13.84 -27.29 -3.19
N MET A 277 12.73 -27.53 -3.89
CA MET A 277 11.84 -28.67 -3.66
C MET A 277 12.11 -29.87 -4.56
N ARG A 278 13.18 -29.82 -5.36
CA ARG A 278 13.63 -30.93 -6.23
C ARG A 278 14.74 -31.73 -5.59
#